data_3692ef9c5bd63bfa1947d8919b6ce9c4
#
_entry.id   3692ef9c5bd63bfa1947d8919b6ce9c4
#
_cell.length_a   1.000
_cell.length_b   1.000
_cell.length_c   1.000
_cell.angle_alpha   90.00
_cell.angle_beta   90.00
_cell.angle_gamma   90.00
#
_symmetry.space_group_name_H-M   'P 1'
#
loop_
_entity.id
_entity.type
_entity.pdbx_description
1 polymer ?
#
loop_
_entity_poly.entity_id
_entity_poly.type
_entity_poly.pdbx_seq_one_letter_code
_entity_poly.pdbx_strand_id
1 'polypeptide(L)'
;SDKDQKASVVIARGILDSLVPTKTGRRLSGQRAGVRCEEACATFVEETFSAISHSRPGSWSIYRIVNRSVAAISQFDQYSHLIALANAARQNPDLAAALGNDYTITPDVVFVREPETDEVINSVRLLVDDSVARRSSLRKSNNSTPILHACISCKWRIRSDRAQNYRSEALNLVRNR
;
A
#
# COMPACT_ATOMS: atom_id res chain seq x y z
N SER A 1 25.24 -2.59 7.33
CA SER A 1 24.96 -1.39 6.50
C SER A 1 26.19 -1.14 5.63
N ASP A 2 26.01 -0.71 4.40
CA ASP A 2 27.09 -0.44 3.42
C ASP A 2 27.92 0.82 3.74
N LYS A 3 27.81 1.34 4.95
CA LYS A 3 28.53 2.54 5.39
C LYS A 3 30.04 2.41 5.32
N ASP A 4 30.55 1.20 5.34
CA ASP A 4 31.98 0.89 5.32
C ASP A 4 32.47 0.48 3.90
N GLN A 5 31.58 0.38 2.92
CA GLN A 5 31.92 0.11 1.54
C GLN A 5 32.21 1.41 0.78
N LYS A 6 33.47 1.63 0.42
CA LYS A 6 33.92 2.85 -0.26
C LYS A 6 33.12 3.17 -1.52
N ALA A 7 32.85 2.16 -2.36
CA ALA A 7 32.08 2.35 -3.60
C ALA A 7 30.65 2.85 -3.33
N SER A 8 29.93 2.22 -2.38
CA SER A 8 28.57 2.63 -2.00
C SER A 8 28.53 4.05 -1.45
N VAL A 9 29.54 4.42 -0.67
CA VAL A 9 29.65 5.78 -0.09
C VAL A 9 29.91 6.82 -1.18
N VAL A 10 30.80 6.53 -2.16
CA VAL A 10 31.10 7.43 -3.28
C VAL A 10 29.86 7.64 -4.15
N ILE A 11 29.16 6.57 -4.50
CA ILE A 11 27.92 6.65 -5.30
C ILE A 11 26.85 7.45 -4.55
N ALA A 12 26.61 7.16 -3.27
CA ALA A 12 25.64 7.89 -2.47
C ALA A 12 25.97 9.37 -2.34
N ARG A 13 27.25 9.74 -2.19
CA ARG A 13 27.69 11.14 -2.19
C ARG A 13 27.48 11.82 -3.54
N GLY A 14 27.85 11.17 -4.64
CA GLY A 14 27.63 11.72 -5.98
C GLY A 14 26.16 12.01 -6.26
N ILE A 15 25.25 11.11 -5.88
CA ILE A 15 23.81 11.33 -5.98
C ILE A 15 23.38 12.51 -5.09
N LEU A 16 23.85 12.55 -3.85
CA LEU A 16 23.51 13.60 -2.90
C LEU A 16 23.98 14.98 -3.39
N ASP A 17 25.19 15.06 -3.91
CA ASP A 17 25.77 16.30 -4.42
C ASP A 17 25.02 16.80 -5.69
N SER A 18 24.57 15.88 -6.56
CA SER A 18 23.80 16.23 -7.74
C SER A 18 22.38 16.71 -7.42
N LEU A 19 21.79 16.27 -6.31
CA LEU A 19 20.47 16.72 -5.86
C LEU A 19 20.50 18.04 -5.08
N VAL A 20 21.69 18.61 -4.84
CA VAL A 20 21.86 19.85 -4.06
C VAL A 20 21.02 19.88 -2.76
N PRO A 21 21.11 18.87 -1.90
CA PRO A 21 20.23 18.78 -0.72
C PRO A 21 20.59 19.87 0.29
N THR A 22 19.59 20.54 0.80
CA THR A 22 19.74 21.44 1.94
C THR A 22 19.85 20.62 3.21
N LYS A 23 21.02 20.59 3.82
CA LYS A 23 21.21 19.98 5.15
C LYS A 23 20.60 20.87 6.20
N THR A 24 19.41 20.51 6.68
CA THR A 24 18.75 21.25 7.74
C THR A 24 18.68 20.42 9.02
N GLY A 25 19.23 20.95 10.10
CA GLY A 25 18.94 20.55 11.44
C GLY A 25 19.63 19.27 11.96
N ARG A 26 19.18 18.84 13.14
CA ARG A 26 19.71 17.72 13.93
C ARG A 26 19.36 16.38 13.28
N ARG A 27 20.29 15.42 13.34
CA ARG A 27 20.07 14.04 12.89
C ARG A 27 18.84 13.42 13.56
N LEU A 28 17.91 12.94 12.74
CA LEU A 28 16.71 12.26 13.22
C LEU A 28 17.04 10.85 13.75
N SER A 29 16.29 10.40 14.74
CA SER A 29 16.29 8.98 15.09
C SER A 29 15.81 8.14 13.90
N GLY A 30 16.23 6.86 13.81
CA GLY A 30 15.84 5.98 12.72
C GLY A 30 14.33 5.82 12.57
N GLN A 31 13.60 5.81 13.68
CA GLN A 31 12.15 5.72 13.69
C GLN A 31 11.51 7.00 13.10
N ARG A 32 11.93 8.18 13.53
CA ARG A 32 11.43 9.45 12.98
C ARG A 32 11.78 9.63 11.51
N ALA A 33 12.99 9.20 11.11
CA ALA A 33 13.37 9.22 9.70
C ALA A 33 12.50 8.27 8.86
N GLY A 34 12.11 7.10 9.40
CA GLY A 34 11.17 6.18 8.76
C GLY A 34 9.81 6.83 8.53
N VAL A 35 9.21 7.40 9.57
CA VAL A 35 7.91 8.08 9.49
C VAL A 35 7.93 9.22 8.45
N ARG A 36 8.97 10.06 8.45
CA ARG A 36 9.11 11.13 7.45
C ARG A 36 9.30 10.61 6.02
N CYS A 37 9.97 9.48 5.86
CA CYS A 37 10.09 8.83 4.56
C CYS A 37 8.73 8.34 4.05
N GLU A 38 7.92 7.74 4.94
CA GLU A 38 6.56 7.32 4.62
C GLU A 38 5.67 8.54 4.25
N GLU A 39 5.78 9.64 5.01
CA GLU A 39 5.06 10.90 4.73
C GLU A 39 5.44 11.48 3.37
N ALA A 40 6.73 11.63 3.12
CA ALA A 40 7.22 12.17 1.85
C ALA A 40 6.83 11.28 0.66
N CYS A 41 6.86 9.95 0.83
CA CYS A 41 6.42 9.01 -0.19
C CYS A 41 4.93 9.18 -0.48
N ALA A 42 4.09 9.26 0.54
CA ALA A 42 2.64 9.42 0.38
C ALA A 42 2.31 10.72 -0.35
N THR A 43 2.88 11.85 0.09
CA THR A 43 2.67 13.16 -0.56
C THR A 43 3.12 13.14 -2.02
N PHE A 44 4.32 12.63 -2.29
CA PHE A 44 4.84 12.54 -3.66
C PHE A 44 3.93 11.72 -4.57
N VAL A 45 3.47 10.58 -4.09
CA VAL A 45 2.61 9.68 -4.86
C VAL A 45 1.23 10.28 -5.07
N GLU A 46 0.65 10.93 -4.06
CA GLU A 46 -0.64 11.60 -4.16
C GLU A 46 -0.61 12.73 -5.20
N GLU A 47 0.40 13.59 -5.15
CA GLU A 47 0.59 14.69 -6.10
C GLU A 47 0.82 14.19 -7.53
N THR A 48 1.71 13.21 -7.70
CA THR A 48 2.03 12.67 -9.04
C THR A 48 0.89 11.86 -9.64
N PHE A 49 0.18 11.08 -8.82
CA PHE A 49 -0.97 10.31 -9.29
C PHE A 49 -2.13 11.22 -9.70
N SER A 50 -2.36 12.30 -8.96
CA SER A 50 -3.36 13.32 -9.30
C SER A 50 -3.06 14.00 -10.64
N ALA A 51 -1.79 14.24 -10.94
CA ALA A 51 -1.36 14.84 -12.21
C ALA A 51 -1.68 13.96 -13.44
N ILE A 52 -1.80 12.64 -13.27
CA ILE A 52 -2.14 11.68 -14.34
C ILE A 52 -3.61 11.23 -14.30
N SER A 53 -4.49 11.96 -13.62
CA SER A 53 -5.92 11.62 -13.47
C SER A 53 -6.63 11.38 -14.80
N HIS A 54 -6.23 12.09 -15.87
CA HIS A 54 -6.75 11.88 -17.24
C HIS A 54 -6.50 10.45 -17.78
N SER A 55 -5.45 9.78 -17.32
CA SER A 55 -5.11 8.40 -17.70
C SER A 55 -5.67 7.36 -16.73
N ARG A 56 -6.20 7.80 -15.61
CA ARG A 56 -6.71 6.98 -14.51
C ARG A 56 -8.08 7.46 -14.06
N PRO A 57 -9.11 7.33 -14.92
CA PRO A 57 -10.44 7.79 -14.58
C PRO A 57 -10.99 7.07 -13.36
N GLY A 58 -11.83 7.76 -12.60
CA GLY A 58 -12.48 7.26 -11.42
C GLY A 58 -12.09 7.99 -10.14
N SER A 59 -12.76 7.64 -9.04
CA SER A 59 -12.52 8.22 -7.72
C SER A 59 -11.41 7.48 -7.00
N TRP A 60 -10.31 8.18 -6.73
CA TRP A 60 -9.11 7.63 -6.12
C TRP A 60 -8.78 8.34 -4.83
N SER A 61 -8.26 7.58 -3.88
CA SER A 61 -7.69 8.10 -2.63
C SER A 61 -6.31 7.46 -2.41
N ILE A 62 -5.33 8.27 -2.00
CA ILE A 62 -3.99 7.80 -1.65
C ILE A 62 -3.69 8.31 -0.26
N TYR A 63 -3.34 7.40 0.64
CA TYR A 63 -3.05 7.79 2.02
C TYR A 63 -2.17 6.78 2.74
N ARG A 64 -1.58 7.22 3.86
CA ARG A 64 -0.82 6.36 4.77
C ARG A 64 -1.75 5.56 5.67
N ILE A 65 -1.42 4.29 5.87
CA ILE A 65 -2.02 3.50 6.94
C ILE A 65 -1.18 3.68 8.22
N VAL A 66 -1.71 4.41 9.17
CA VAL A 66 -1.05 4.66 10.46
C VAL A 66 -1.30 3.52 11.43
N ASN A 67 -2.51 3.00 11.45
CA ASN A 67 -2.88 1.86 12.31
C ASN A 67 -2.54 0.55 11.60
N ARG A 68 -1.46 -0.09 12.02
CA ARG A 68 -0.96 -1.35 11.44
C ARG A 68 -1.65 -2.57 12.06
N SER A 69 -2.96 -2.65 11.93
CA SER A 69 -3.77 -3.77 12.37
C SER A 69 -4.44 -4.48 11.19
N VAL A 70 -4.89 -5.72 11.40
CA VAL A 70 -5.70 -6.45 10.41
C VAL A 70 -6.94 -5.67 10.01
N ALA A 71 -7.54 -4.92 10.95
CA ALA A 71 -8.70 -4.07 10.67
C ALA A 71 -8.41 -2.98 9.63
N ALA A 72 -7.18 -2.49 9.53
CA ALA A 72 -6.81 -1.46 8.56
C ALA A 72 -6.84 -1.95 7.11
N ILE A 73 -6.51 -3.21 6.85
CA ILE A 73 -6.56 -3.80 5.50
C ILE A 73 -7.95 -4.39 5.21
N SER A 74 -8.66 -4.85 6.23
CA SER A 74 -9.99 -5.45 6.09
C SER A 74 -11.08 -4.45 5.69
N GLN A 75 -10.78 -3.16 5.67
CA GLN A 75 -11.68 -2.14 5.13
C GLN A 75 -11.84 -2.21 3.60
N PHE A 76 -10.97 -2.94 2.90
CA PHE A 76 -11.03 -3.10 1.46
C PHE A 76 -11.73 -4.39 1.06
N ASP A 77 -12.47 -4.33 -0.04
CA ASP A 77 -13.31 -5.43 -0.55
C ASP A 77 -12.60 -6.79 -0.57
N GLN A 78 -11.39 -6.81 -1.15
CA GLN A 78 -10.60 -8.04 -1.32
C GLN A 78 -10.18 -8.68 0.00
N TYR A 79 -10.13 -7.92 1.09
CA TYR A 79 -9.55 -8.33 2.38
C TYR A 79 -10.57 -8.28 3.54
N SER A 80 -11.85 -8.04 3.25
CA SER A 80 -12.91 -7.92 4.25
C SER A 80 -13.04 -9.15 5.15
N HIS A 81 -12.73 -10.33 4.63
CA HIS A 81 -12.75 -11.60 5.36
C HIS A 81 -11.65 -11.73 6.44
N LEU A 82 -10.56 -10.94 6.35
CA LEU A 82 -9.42 -11.07 7.28
C LEU A 82 -9.78 -10.70 8.73
N ILE A 83 -10.77 -9.84 8.93
CA ILE A 83 -11.23 -9.52 10.29
C ILE A 83 -11.89 -10.73 10.96
N ALA A 84 -12.68 -11.48 10.22
CA ALA A 84 -13.31 -12.71 10.70
C ALA A 84 -12.25 -13.79 11.00
N LEU A 85 -11.27 -13.94 10.10
CA LEU A 85 -10.14 -14.85 10.29
C LEU A 85 -9.31 -14.50 11.54
N ALA A 86 -8.99 -13.23 11.75
CA ALA A 86 -8.27 -12.76 12.92
C ALA A 86 -9.05 -13.00 14.22
N ASN A 87 -10.38 -12.86 14.19
CA ASN A 87 -11.23 -13.14 15.33
C ASN A 87 -11.28 -14.64 15.65
N ALA A 88 -11.39 -15.50 14.64
CA ALA A 88 -11.35 -16.95 14.79
C ALA A 88 -10.01 -17.43 15.36
N ALA A 89 -8.89 -16.89 14.86
CA ALA A 89 -7.55 -17.19 15.36
C ALA A 89 -7.36 -16.80 16.83
N ARG A 90 -7.92 -15.68 17.26
CA ARG A 90 -7.87 -15.27 18.69
C ARG A 90 -8.61 -16.23 19.61
N GLN A 91 -9.66 -16.88 19.12
CA GLN A 91 -10.47 -17.83 19.90
C GLN A 91 -9.94 -19.26 19.86
N ASN A 92 -9.01 -19.56 18.94
CA ASN A 92 -8.47 -20.90 18.75
C ASN A 92 -6.94 -20.84 18.61
N PRO A 93 -6.18 -21.20 19.69
CA PRO A 93 -4.73 -21.19 19.69
C PRO A 93 -4.08 -22.09 18.64
N ASP A 94 -4.69 -23.23 18.33
CA ASP A 94 -4.16 -24.17 17.32
C ASP A 94 -4.29 -23.56 15.92
N LEU A 95 -5.42 -22.90 15.64
CA LEU A 95 -5.60 -22.14 14.40
C LEU A 95 -4.63 -20.98 14.31
N ALA A 96 -4.41 -20.23 15.40
CA ALA A 96 -3.44 -19.15 15.43
C ALA A 96 -2.03 -19.65 15.16
N ALA A 97 -1.64 -20.78 15.74
CA ALA A 97 -0.33 -21.40 15.50
C ALA A 97 -0.17 -21.88 14.05
N ALA A 98 -1.21 -22.45 13.46
CA ALA A 98 -1.18 -22.91 12.07
C ALA A 98 -1.13 -21.77 11.05
N LEU A 99 -1.83 -20.66 11.31
CA LEU A 99 -1.85 -19.47 10.42
C LEU A 99 -0.59 -18.61 10.57
N GLY A 100 0.03 -18.59 11.73
CA GLY A 100 1.15 -17.70 12.01
C GLY A 100 0.82 -16.25 11.73
N ASN A 101 1.68 -15.58 10.95
CA ASN A 101 1.50 -14.18 10.54
C ASN A 101 1.11 -14.03 9.05
N ASP A 102 0.73 -15.11 8.39
CA ASP A 102 0.50 -15.12 6.94
C ASP A 102 -0.71 -14.28 6.50
N TYR A 103 -1.62 -13.97 7.42
CA TYR A 103 -2.77 -13.08 7.19
C TYR A 103 -2.53 -11.63 7.64
N THR A 104 -1.35 -11.32 8.17
CA THR A 104 -1.01 -9.96 8.61
C THR A 104 -0.44 -9.16 7.44
N ILE A 105 -1.15 -8.13 7.03
CA ILE A 105 -0.79 -7.26 5.91
C ILE A 105 -0.84 -5.81 6.42
N THR A 106 0.29 -5.12 6.37
CA THR A 106 0.44 -3.78 6.95
C THR A 106 1.20 -2.83 6.04
N PRO A 107 0.66 -2.50 4.84
CA PRO A 107 1.31 -1.58 3.93
C PRO A 107 1.42 -0.17 4.53
N ASP A 108 2.42 0.58 4.10
CA ASP A 108 2.65 1.93 4.60
C ASP A 108 1.79 2.97 3.85
N VAL A 109 1.66 2.85 2.52
CA VAL A 109 0.84 3.72 1.67
C VAL A 109 -0.06 2.86 0.80
N VAL A 110 -1.30 3.28 0.61
CA VAL A 110 -2.30 2.57 -0.20
C VAL A 110 -2.89 3.46 -1.28
N PHE A 111 -3.18 2.86 -2.42
CA PHE A 111 -3.98 3.42 -3.50
C PHE A 111 -5.34 2.75 -3.46
N VAL A 112 -6.35 3.53 -3.26
CA VAL A 112 -7.72 3.05 -3.07
C VAL A 112 -8.59 3.58 -4.20
N ARG A 113 -9.41 2.71 -4.75
CA ARG A 113 -10.41 3.08 -5.73
C ARG A 113 -11.80 2.87 -5.16
N GLU A 114 -12.65 3.88 -5.26
CA GLU A 114 -14.05 3.77 -4.89
C GLU A 114 -14.83 3.08 -6.02
N PRO A 115 -15.80 2.21 -5.70
CA PRO A 115 -16.78 1.74 -6.67
C PRO A 115 -17.62 2.89 -7.22
N GLU A 116 -17.98 2.82 -8.50
CA GLU A 116 -18.69 3.86 -9.20
C GLU A 116 -20.02 3.37 -9.80
N THR A 117 -20.91 4.30 -10.08
CA THR A 117 -22.16 3.97 -10.75
C THR A 117 -21.91 3.60 -12.21
N ASP A 118 -22.81 2.81 -12.79
CA ASP A 118 -22.68 2.39 -14.18
C ASP A 118 -22.71 3.56 -15.15
N GLU A 119 -23.44 4.65 -14.81
CA GLU A 119 -23.49 5.88 -15.59
C GLU A 119 -22.11 6.55 -15.67
N VAL A 120 -21.39 6.59 -14.54
CA VAL A 120 -20.04 7.15 -14.49
C VAL A 120 -19.06 6.27 -15.26
N ILE A 121 -19.13 4.95 -15.08
CA ILE A 121 -18.26 3.99 -15.80
C ILE A 121 -18.50 4.08 -17.32
N ASN A 122 -19.73 4.25 -17.74
CA ASN A 122 -20.14 4.29 -19.15
C ASN A 122 -20.10 5.71 -19.76
N SER A 123 -19.59 6.71 -19.05
CA SER A 123 -19.66 8.12 -19.45
C SER A 123 -19.07 8.42 -20.83
N VAL A 124 -18.06 7.68 -21.28
CA VAL A 124 -17.41 7.86 -22.59
C VAL A 124 -17.87 6.81 -23.60
N ARG A 125 -18.05 5.59 -23.16
CA ARG A 125 -18.50 4.46 -23.96
C ARG A 125 -19.10 3.38 -23.08
N LEU A 126 -19.92 2.51 -23.65
CA LEU A 126 -20.46 1.36 -22.93
C LEU A 126 -19.32 0.39 -22.54
N LEU A 127 -19.06 0.27 -21.26
CA LEU A 127 -18.05 -0.62 -20.68
C LEU A 127 -18.68 -1.70 -19.79
N VAL A 128 -19.82 -1.40 -19.17
CA VAL A 128 -20.54 -2.32 -18.28
C VAL A 128 -22.02 -2.29 -18.58
N ASP A 129 -22.65 -3.46 -18.54
CA ASP A 129 -24.10 -3.65 -18.63
C ASP A 129 -24.51 -4.95 -17.90
N ASP A 130 -25.71 -5.46 -18.16
CA ASP A 130 -26.20 -6.71 -17.56
C ASP A 130 -25.50 -7.97 -18.09
N SER A 131 -24.74 -7.85 -19.17
CA SER A 131 -23.97 -8.94 -19.79
C SER A 131 -22.46 -8.76 -19.63
N VAL A 132 -21.97 -7.53 -19.73
CA VAL A 132 -20.54 -7.20 -19.71
C VAL A 132 -20.12 -6.71 -18.32
N ALA A 133 -19.07 -7.31 -17.77
CA ALA A 133 -18.52 -7.00 -16.45
C ALA A 133 -19.57 -7.04 -15.32
N ARG A 134 -20.57 -7.88 -15.45
CA ARG A 134 -21.74 -7.98 -14.55
C ARG A 134 -21.37 -8.12 -13.08
N ARG A 135 -20.26 -8.82 -12.77
CA ARG A 135 -19.80 -9.09 -11.41
C ARG A 135 -18.62 -8.24 -10.96
N SER A 136 -18.31 -7.17 -11.69
CA SER A 136 -17.17 -6.31 -11.34
C SER A 136 -17.41 -5.60 -10.01
N SER A 137 -16.44 -5.69 -9.11
CA SER A 137 -16.43 -4.93 -7.85
C SER A 137 -16.30 -3.41 -8.08
N LEU A 138 -15.95 -2.97 -9.27
CA LEU A 138 -15.92 -1.54 -9.62
C LEU A 138 -17.31 -0.93 -9.74
N ARG A 139 -18.34 -1.76 -9.97
CA ARG A 139 -19.74 -1.30 -10.07
C ARG A 139 -20.32 -1.13 -8.67
N LYS A 140 -20.79 0.06 -8.38
CA LYS A 140 -21.43 0.38 -7.09
C LYS A 140 -22.68 -0.44 -6.81
N SER A 141 -23.33 -0.94 -7.87
CA SER A 141 -24.45 -1.89 -7.78
C SER A 141 -24.06 -3.26 -7.20
N ASN A 142 -22.78 -3.67 -7.32
CA ASN A 142 -22.28 -4.94 -6.82
C ASN A 142 -21.52 -4.80 -5.50
N ASN A 143 -20.92 -3.65 -5.25
CA ASN A 143 -20.00 -3.43 -4.15
C ASN A 143 -20.04 -1.97 -3.68
N SER A 144 -20.13 -1.76 -2.38
CA SER A 144 -20.04 -0.42 -1.76
C SER A 144 -18.74 -0.21 -0.99
N THR A 145 -17.87 -1.23 -0.96
CA THR A 145 -16.63 -1.21 -0.20
C THR A 145 -15.47 -0.77 -1.07
N PRO A 146 -14.58 0.13 -0.60
CA PRO A 146 -13.41 0.55 -1.34
C PRO A 146 -12.52 -0.62 -1.76
N ILE A 147 -11.85 -0.47 -2.90
CA ILE A 147 -11.00 -1.49 -3.50
C ILE A 147 -9.54 -1.09 -3.33
N LEU A 148 -8.73 -1.95 -2.75
CA LEU A 148 -7.29 -1.74 -2.72
C LEU A 148 -6.71 -2.01 -4.12
N HIS A 149 -6.22 -0.96 -4.78
CA HIS A 149 -5.64 -1.07 -6.11
C HIS A 149 -4.15 -1.43 -6.06
N ALA A 150 -3.40 -0.71 -5.23
CA ALA A 150 -1.97 -0.92 -5.03
C ALA A 150 -1.56 -0.49 -3.63
N CYS A 151 -0.37 -0.91 -3.22
CA CYS A 151 0.23 -0.46 -1.97
C CYS A 151 1.75 -0.31 -2.12
N ILE A 152 2.32 0.51 -1.24
CA ILE A 152 3.77 0.73 -1.13
C ILE A 152 4.18 0.43 0.30
N SER A 153 5.26 -0.34 0.44
CA SER A 153 6.00 -0.49 1.69
C SER A 153 7.23 0.41 1.67
N CYS A 154 7.27 1.37 2.58
CA CYS A 154 8.36 2.35 2.68
C CYS A 154 9.38 1.92 3.72
N LYS A 155 10.67 1.97 3.37
CA LYS A 155 11.73 1.73 4.36
C LYS A 155 12.89 2.69 4.18
N TRP A 156 13.16 3.44 5.21
CA TRP A 156 14.28 4.38 5.25
C TRP A 156 15.65 3.72 5.07
N ARG A 157 15.79 2.45 5.45
CA ARG A 157 17.04 1.69 5.29
C ARG A 157 16.72 0.30 4.76
N ILE A 158 17.38 -0.07 3.69
CA ILE A 158 17.33 -1.44 3.14
C ILE A 158 18.43 -2.26 3.85
N ARG A 159 18.01 -3.38 4.44
CA ARG A 159 18.88 -4.41 5.02
C ARG A 159 18.40 -5.75 4.48
N SER A 160 19.30 -6.72 4.40
CA SER A 160 18.99 -8.05 3.85
C SER A 160 17.84 -8.76 4.58
N ASP A 161 17.81 -8.67 5.91
CA ASP A 161 16.73 -9.20 6.75
C ASP A 161 15.37 -8.54 6.45
N ARG A 162 15.37 -7.28 6.09
CA ARG A 162 14.15 -6.53 5.74
C ARG A 162 13.67 -6.77 4.32
N ALA A 163 14.58 -7.06 3.39
CA ALA A 163 14.20 -7.39 2.00
C ALA A 163 13.34 -8.65 1.94
N GLN A 164 13.59 -9.64 2.81
CA GLN A 164 12.75 -10.83 2.93
C GLN A 164 11.36 -10.51 3.47
N ASN A 165 11.25 -9.58 4.44
CA ASN A 165 9.95 -9.20 5.00
C ASN A 165 9.03 -8.57 3.96
N TYR A 166 9.56 -7.80 2.98
CA TYR A 166 8.74 -7.24 1.89
C TYR A 166 8.20 -8.30 0.96
N ARG A 167 9.06 -9.26 0.62
CA ARG A 167 8.63 -10.37 -0.21
C ARG A 167 7.50 -11.15 0.47
N SER A 168 7.62 -11.41 1.76
CA SER A 168 6.58 -12.08 2.53
C SER A 168 5.29 -11.26 2.59
N GLU A 169 5.38 -9.95 2.85
CA GLU A 169 4.23 -9.06 2.86
C GLU A 169 3.52 -8.99 1.49
N ALA A 170 4.29 -8.89 0.40
CA ALA A 170 3.74 -8.91 -0.95
C ALA A 170 3.07 -10.26 -1.29
N LEU A 171 3.66 -11.37 -0.85
CA LEU A 171 3.06 -12.70 -1.02
C LEU A 171 1.77 -12.83 -0.20
N ASN A 172 1.74 -12.31 1.02
CA ASN A 172 0.54 -12.31 1.85
C ASN A 172 -0.59 -11.50 1.21
N LEU A 173 -0.29 -10.35 0.59
CA LEU A 173 -1.26 -9.60 -0.21
C LEU A 173 -1.86 -10.44 -1.33
N VAL A 174 -1.04 -11.18 -2.06
CA VAL A 174 -1.53 -12.01 -3.19
C VAL A 174 -2.30 -13.23 -2.70
N ARG A 175 -1.85 -13.89 -1.64
CA ARG A 175 -2.48 -15.12 -1.11
C ARG A 175 -3.82 -14.88 -0.45
N ASN A 176 -3.99 -13.72 0.17
CA ASN A 176 -5.21 -13.39 0.93
C ASN A 176 -6.21 -12.53 0.14
N ARG A 177 -6.03 -12.41 -1.17
CA ARG A 177 -6.93 -11.66 -2.03
C ARG A 177 -8.19 -12.45 -2.40
#